data_e761c84d3ffdecd7f07e9fffda63dddf
#
_entry.id   e761c84d3ffdecd7f07e9fffda63dddf
#
_cell.length_a   1.000
_cell.length_b   1.000
_cell.length_c   1.000
_cell.angle_alpha   90.00
_cell.angle_beta   90.00
_cell.angle_gamma   90.00
#
_symmetry.space_group_name_H-M   'P 1'
#
loop_
_entity.id
_entity.type
_entity.pdbx_description
1 polymer ?
#
loop_
_entity_poly.entity_id
_entity_poly.type
_entity_poly.pdbx_seq_one_letter_code
_entity_poly.pdbx_strand_id
1 'polypeptide(L)'
;MQNYVYNFNKFINEEALFEGTMREDKRLNEKQQEKYNQLKTEFLKKQIEICKKHNVKCFLEYGTLLGFYRNGDHIDNDNDTDLGIIGNTVTREFLEDLEKEFIILRPANLDGIIKDMFTNEKGGDDYHEIPYIGLAYKNSKGKPYSVRSKSGKSVNVVGDLFFYYPYTGGKFITRWPGWEVQLTPDNYFKRLSKIKVGNYEYPIPSKTEDYLEYIYGDDWGTPKSNAGTSQKLEFISREEGHNYRYSQTAKKFKKK
;
A
#
# COMPACT_ATOMS: atom_id res chain seq x y z
N MET A 1 -17.04 10.20 25.01
CA MET A 1 -16.18 9.63 23.95
C MET A 1 -14.76 9.70 24.47
N GLN A 2 -14.21 8.58 24.96
CA GLN A 2 -12.80 8.50 25.33
C GLN A 2 -12.00 8.36 24.06
N ASN A 3 -11.16 9.35 23.76
CA ASN A 3 -10.16 9.27 22.72
C ASN A 3 -9.12 8.20 23.13
N TYR A 4 -9.26 7.01 22.60
CA TYR A 4 -8.18 6.04 22.64
C TYR A 4 -7.09 6.50 21.67
N VAL A 5 -6.19 7.34 22.16
CA VAL A 5 -4.85 7.49 21.58
C VAL A 5 -4.13 6.19 21.87
N TYR A 6 -4.32 5.19 21.02
CA TYR A 6 -3.52 3.97 21.07
C TYR A 6 -2.06 4.39 20.85
N ASN A 7 -1.19 3.92 21.73
CA ASN A 7 0.21 4.28 21.74
C ASN A 7 0.89 3.59 20.53
N PHE A 8 0.76 4.20 19.37
CA PHE A 8 1.33 3.78 18.08
C PHE A 8 2.83 3.46 18.20
N ASN A 9 3.54 4.15 19.09
CA ASN A 9 4.95 3.89 19.41
C ASN A 9 5.20 2.49 20.01
N LYS A 10 4.21 1.84 20.62
CA LYS A 10 4.35 0.49 21.16
C LYS A 10 4.26 -0.57 20.06
N PHE A 11 3.43 -0.31 19.04
CA PHE A 11 3.27 -1.18 17.88
C PHE A 11 4.52 -1.15 16.97
N ILE A 12 5.12 0.04 16.79
CA ILE A 12 6.38 0.22 16.03
C ILE A 12 7.55 -0.52 16.67
N ASN A 13 7.58 -0.68 18.00
CA ASN A 13 8.68 -1.34 18.71
C ASN A 13 8.60 -2.88 18.73
N GLU A 14 7.44 -3.49 18.48
CA GLU A 14 7.28 -4.95 18.45
C GLU A 14 7.38 -5.56 17.05
N GLU A 15 7.03 -4.79 16.00
CA GLU A 15 7.31 -5.16 14.61
C GLU A 15 7.97 -3.96 13.91
N ALA A 16 9.27 -3.82 13.99
CA ALA A 16 10.07 -2.77 13.36
C ALA A 16 9.95 -2.77 11.82
N LEU A 17 8.75 -2.46 11.28
CA LEU A 17 8.37 -2.62 9.88
C LEU A 17 7.64 -1.40 9.30
N PHE A 18 7.64 -0.25 9.99
CA PHE A 18 6.86 0.90 9.55
C PHE A 18 7.61 2.12 9.05
N GLU A 19 8.81 2.02 8.81
CA GLU A 19 9.55 2.53 7.67
C GLU A 19 10.41 1.37 7.26
N GLY A 20 10.29 0.92 6.05
CA GLY A 20 10.99 -0.19 5.49
C GLY A 20 12.51 -0.16 5.59
N THR A 21 13.04 0.28 6.74
CA THR A 21 14.47 0.20 7.00
C THR A 21 14.86 -1.26 7.08
N MET A 22 15.58 -1.71 6.08
CA MET A 22 16.15 -3.05 6.07
C MET A 22 16.84 -3.35 7.39
N ARG A 23 16.50 -4.48 7.99
CA ARG A 23 17.21 -5.02 9.15
C ARG A 23 18.70 -4.99 8.87
N GLU A 24 19.51 -4.72 9.87
CA GLU A 24 20.96 -4.51 9.71
C GLU A 24 21.64 -5.65 8.94
N ASP A 25 21.19 -6.88 9.14
CA ASP A 25 21.65 -8.08 8.44
C ASP A 25 21.19 -8.16 6.96
N LYS A 26 20.30 -7.29 6.53
CA LYS A 26 19.82 -7.18 5.14
C LYS A 26 20.30 -5.91 4.42
N ARG A 27 21.09 -5.05 5.07
CA ARG A 27 21.59 -3.82 4.45
C ARG A 27 22.40 -4.10 3.19
N LEU A 28 22.18 -3.28 2.18
CA LEU A 28 22.80 -3.34 0.87
C LEU A 28 23.99 -2.37 0.81
N ASN A 29 25.00 -2.68 -0.01
CA ASN A 29 25.98 -1.69 -0.42
C ASN A 29 25.43 -0.87 -1.60
N GLU A 30 26.10 0.21 -2.02
CA GLU A 30 25.63 1.11 -3.08
C GLU A 30 25.22 0.38 -4.37
N LYS A 31 26.09 -0.49 -4.89
CA LYS A 31 25.82 -1.28 -6.11
C LYS A 31 24.62 -2.23 -5.93
N GLN A 32 24.48 -2.82 -4.76
CA GLN A 32 23.35 -3.70 -4.43
C GLN A 32 22.07 -2.87 -4.30
N GLN A 33 22.14 -1.68 -3.70
CA GLN A 33 21.02 -0.76 -3.53
C GLN A 33 20.54 -0.27 -4.90
N GLU A 34 21.45 0.16 -5.77
CA GLU A 34 21.11 0.57 -7.13
C GLU A 34 20.34 -0.54 -7.89
N LYS A 35 20.88 -1.77 -7.87
CA LYS A 35 20.19 -2.91 -8.48
C LYS A 35 18.84 -3.19 -7.85
N TYR A 36 18.73 -3.05 -6.54
CA TYR A 36 17.49 -3.27 -5.82
C TYR A 36 16.44 -2.21 -6.18
N ASN A 37 16.83 -0.94 -6.23
CA ASN A 37 15.97 0.16 -6.66
C ASN A 37 15.49 0.00 -8.11
N GLN A 38 16.37 -0.46 -9.02
CA GLN A 38 15.98 -0.80 -10.39
C GLN A 38 14.87 -1.86 -10.42
N LEU A 39 15.04 -2.95 -9.68
CA LEU A 39 14.04 -4.03 -9.59
C LEU A 39 12.73 -3.54 -8.92
N LYS A 40 12.80 -2.72 -7.87
CA LYS A 40 11.63 -2.09 -7.25
C LYS A 40 10.89 -1.21 -8.25
N THR A 41 11.62 -0.41 -9.03
CA THR A 41 11.05 0.45 -10.08
C THR A 41 10.35 -0.36 -11.18
N GLU A 42 10.95 -1.46 -11.65
CA GLU A 42 10.32 -2.35 -12.63
C GLU A 42 9.05 -3.00 -12.07
N PHE A 43 9.11 -3.46 -10.82
CA PHE A 43 7.99 -4.06 -10.13
C PHE A 43 6.82 -3.07 -9.97
N LEU A 44 7.11 -1.84 -9.51
CA LEU A 44 6.15 -0.76 -9.34
C LEU A 44 5.47 -0.40 -10.68
N LYS A 45 6.25 -0.27 -11.76
CA LYS A 45 5.71 -0.01 -13.11
C LYS A 45 4.76 -1.11 -13.56
N LYS A 46 5.12 -2.38 -13.37
CA LYS A 46 4.22 -3.50 -13.70
C LYS A 46 2.91 -3.44 -12.93
N GLN A 47 2.93 -3.14 -11.64
CA GLN A 47 1.70 -2.98 -10.85
C GLN A 47 0.82 -1.85 -11.42
N ILE A 48 1.41 -0.69 -11.73
CA ILE A 48 0.70 0.45 -12.33
C ILE A 48 0.14 0.11 -13.72
N GLU A 49 0.87 -0.66 -14.53
CA GLU A 49 0.41 -1.09 -15.86
C GLU A 49 -0.79 -2.03 -15.76
N ILE A 50 -0.81 -2.95 -14.79
CA ILE A 50 -1.99 -3.78 -14.52
C ILE A 50 -3.17 -2.91 -14.07
N CYS A 51 -2.94 -1.93 -13.19
CA CYS A 51 -3.98 -0.96 -12.82
C CYS A 51 -4.55 -0.24 -14.05
N LYS A 52 -3.69 0.28 -14.93
CA LYS A 52 -4.12 0.95 -16.18
C LYS A 52 -4.90 0.03 -17.11
N LYS A 53 -4.43 -1.21 -17.29
CA LYS A 53 -5.10 -2.23 -18.13
C LYS A 53 -6.55 -2.45 -17.73
N HIS A 54 -6.83 -2.45 -16.43
CA HIS A 54 -8.16 -2.71 -15.87
C HIS A 54 -8.92 -1.44 -15.44
N ASN A 55 -8.43 -0.23 -15.80
CA ASN A 55 -8.99 1.04 -15.36
C ASN A 55 -9.10 1.18 -13.82
N VAL A 56 -8.25 0.50 -13.08
CA VAL A 56 -8.14 0.61 -11.63
C VAL A 56 -7.32 1.86 -11.29
N LYS A 57 -7.90 2.74 -10.48
CA LYS A 57 -7.19 3.95 -10.03
C LYS A 57 -6.22 3.58 -8.93
N CYS A 58 -4.93 3.91 -9.14
CA CYS A 58 -3.87 3.71 -8.17
C CYS A 58 -3.00 4.98 -8.03
N PHE A 59 -2.24 5.06 -6.97
CA PHE A 59 -1.31 6.15 -6.70
C PHE A 59 -0.16 5.66 -5.81
N LEU A 60 1.01 6.33 -5.92
CA LEU A 60 2.12 6.06 -4.99
C LEU A 60 1.68 6.37 -3.57
N GLU A 61 2.08 5.52 -2.62
CA GLU A 61 1.67 5.60 -1.23
C GLU A 61 2.88 5.59 -0.31
N TYR A 62 2.72 6.05 0.91
CA TYR A 62 3.69 6.02 2.01
C TYR A 62 5.15 6.27 1.60
N GLY A 63 6.06 5.36 1.96
CA GLY A 63 7.50 5.47 1.70
C GLY A 63 7.83 5.63 0.23
N THR A 64 7.10 4.96 -0.65
CA THR A 64 7.27 5.09 -2.10
C THR A 64 6.89 6.49 -2.59
N LEU A 65 5.77 7.05 -2.13
CA LEU A 65 5.38 8.43 -2.46
C LEU A 65 6.42 9.43 -1.94
N LEU A 66 6.81 9.29 -0.67
CA LEU A 66 7.78 10.18 -0.03
C LEU A 66 9.12 10.21 -0.78
N GLY A 67 9.65 9.03 -1.10
CA GLY A 67 10.93 8.92 -1.82
C GLY A 67 10.88 9.55 -3.20
N PHE A 68 9.88 9.20 -4.01
CA PHE A 68 9.72 9.73 -5.35
C PHE A 68 9.46 11.23 -5.38
N TYR A 69 8.66 11.74 -4.44
CA TYR A 69 8.34 13.17 -4.38
C TYR A 69 9.49 14.01 -3.86
N ARG A 70 10.18 13.55 -2.83
CA ARG A 70 11.27 14.28 -2.18
C ARG A 70 12.61 14.14 -2.90
N ASN A 71 12.96 12.91 -3.32
CA ASN A 71 14.30 12.57 -3.82
C ASN A 71 14.31 12.23 -5.31
N GLY A 72 13.15 11.99 -5.95
CA GLY A 72 13.06 11.50 -7.31
C GLY A 72 13.45 10.03 -7.47
N ASP A 73 13.51 9.24 -6.38
CA ASP A 73 13.85 7.82 -6.35
C ASP A 73 13.28 7.18 -5.08
N HIS A 74 13.45 5.86 -4.95
CA HIS A 74 13.19 5.14 -3.71
C HIS A 74 14.04 5.65 -2.54
N ILE A 75 13.51 5.55 -1.34
CA ILE A 75 14.28 5.82 -0.11
C ILE A 75 15.33 4.72 0.06
N ASP A 76 16.56 5.12 0.42
CA ASP A 76 17.64 4.17 0.69
C ASP A 76 17.31 3.24 1.86
N ASN A 77 17.61 1.96 1.68
CA ASN A 77 17.31 0.90 2.64
C ASN A 77 15.80 0.69 2.93
N ASP A 78 14.92 1.30 2.15
CA ASP A 78 13.52 0.95 2.10
C ASP A 78 13.34 -0.41 1.42
N ASN A 79 12.55 -1.30 2.02
CA ASN A 79 12.51 -2.72 1.64
C ASN A 79 11.32 -3.11 0.76
N ASP A 80 10.41 -2.19 0.46
CA ASP A 80 9.19 -2.46 -0.30
C ASP A 80 8.79 -1.32 -1.23
N THR A 81 7.65 -1.47 -1.86
CA THR A 81 6.96 -0.44 -2.64
C THR A 81 5.50 -0.41 -2.24
N ASP A 82 4.95 0.77 -2.04
CA ASP A 82 3.58 0.98 -1.62
C ASP A 82 2.72 1.60 -2.72
N LEU A 83 1.56 1.02 -2.98
CA LEU A 83 0.52 1.58 -3.84
C LEU A 83 -0.81 1.68 -3.11
N GLY A 84 -1.42 2.86 -3.15
CA GLY A 84 -2.82 3.06 -2.85
C GLY A 84 -3.69 2.68 -4.05
N ILE A 85 -4.73 1.91 -3.81
CA ILE A 85 -5.71 1.45 -4.81
C ILE A 85 -7.08 2.01 -4.44
N ILE A 86 -7.74 2.71 -5.37
CA ILE A 86 -9.12 3.14 -5.15
C ILE A 86 -10.04 1.94 -5.28
N GLY A 87 -10.44 1.36 -4.16
CA GLY A 87 -11.05 0.04 -4.03
C GLY A 87 -12.34 -0.15 -4.82
N ASN A 88 -13.18 0.90 -4.95
CA ASN A 88 -14.40 0.83 -5.74
C ASN A 88 -14.18 0.79 -7.27
N THR A 89 -12.93 0.89 -7.73
CA THR A 89 -12.55 0.72 -9.15
C THR A 89 -12.00 -0.68 -9.45
N VAL A 90 -11.76 -1.49 -8.42
CA VAL A 90 -11.20 -2.85 -8.55
C VAL A 90 -12.19 -3.77 -9.27
N THR A 91 -11.66 -4.59 -10.19
CA THR A 91 -12.39 -5.64 -10.91
C THR A 91 -11.82 -7.01 -10.56
N ARG A 92 -12.58 -8.07 -10.85
CA ARG A 92 -12.12 -9.46 -10.68
C ARG A 92 -10.87 -9.70 -11.52
N GLU A 93 -10.88 -9.31 -12.78
CA GLU A 93 -9.80 -9.53 -13.75
C GLU A 93 -8.50 -8.82 -13.32
N PHE A 94 -8.61 -7.69 -12.63
CA PHE A 94 -7.47 -7.01 -12.02
C PHE A 94 -6.78 -7.91 -10.98
N LEU A 95 -7.53 -8.49 -10.05
CA LEU A 95 -6.99 -9.36 -9.01
C LEU A 95 -6.43 -10.66 -9.57
N GLU A 96 -7.10 -11.26 -10.56
CA GLU A 96 -6.61 -12.45 -11.26
C GLU A 96 -5.31 -12.18 -12.02
N ASP A 97 -5.15 -11.00 -12.62
CA ASP A 97 -3.90 -10.63 -13.30
C ASP A 97 -2.76 -10.33 -12.32
N LEU A 98 -3.05 -9.79 -11.14
CA LEU A 98 -2.05 -9.68 -10.07
C LEU A 98 -1.48 -11.06 -9.69
N GLU A 99 -2.33 -12.06 -9.53
CA GLU A 99 -1.91 -13.43 -9.19
C GLU A 99 -1.08 -14.09 -10.30
N LYS A 100 -1.42 -13.84 -11.57
CA LYS A 100 -0.64 -14.33 -12.71
C LYS A 100 0.76 -13.72 -12.77
N GLU A 101 0.89 -12.43 -12.49
CA GLU A 101 2.13 -11.66 -12.66
C GLU A 101 3.03 -11.63 -11.42
N PHE A 102 2.46 -11.79 -10.23
CA PHE A 102 3.17 -11.66 -8.96
C PHE A 102 2.98 -12.90 -8.07
N ILE A 103 3.81 -12.99 -7.04
CA ILE A 103 3.60 -13.94 -5.93
C ILE A 103 2.78 -13.21 -4.87
N ILE A 104 1.63 -13.75 -4.51
CA ILE A 104 0.81 -13.23 -3.44
C ILE A 104 1.40 -13.69 -2.11
N LEU A 105 1.84 -12.74 -1.31
CA LEU A 105 2.38 -12.98 0.02
C LEU A 105 1.30 -12.93 1.10
N ARG A 106 0.32 -12.03 0.89
CA ARG A 106 -0.83 -11.80 1.77
C ARG A 106 -2.02 -11.30 0.94
N PRO A 107 -3.22 -11.77 1.19
CA PRO A 107 -3.55 -12.88 2.09
C PRO A 107 -3.10 -14.23 1.51
N ALA A 108 -3.07 -15.25 2.34
CA ALA A 108 -2.74 -16.60 1.90
C ALA A 108 -3.78 -17.21 0.92
N ASN A 109 -4.96 -16.60 0.80
CA ASN A 109 -6.06 -17.03 -0.05
C ASN A 109 -6.66 -15.84 -0.81
N LEU A 110 -6.04 -15.45 -1.92
CA LEU A 110 -6.57 -14.40 -2.79
C LEU A 110 -7.87 -14.84 -3.48
N ASP A 111 -7.99 -16.10 -3.88
CA ASP A 111 -9.21 -16.66 -4.45
C ASP A 111 -10.42 -16.48 -3.52
N GLY A 112 -10.23 -16.65 -2.22
CA GLY A 112 -11.27 -16.40 -1.22
C GLY A 112 -11.69 -14.92 -1.20
N ILE A 113 -10.74 -13.99 -1.28
CA ILE A 113 -11.04 -12.55 -1.38
C ILE A 113 -11.77 -12.24 -2.69
N ILE A 114 -11.29 -12.74 -3.82
CA ILE A 114 -11.95 -12.55 -5.13
C ILE A 114 -13.39 -13.06 -5.05
N LYS A 115 -13.57 -14.24 -4.48
CA LYS A 115 -14.88 -14.82 -4.28
C LYS A 115 -15.77 -13.91 -3.41
N ASP A 116 -15.29 -13.49 -2.26
CA ASP A 116 -16.06 -12.63 -1.35
C ASP A 116 -16.40 -11.27 -1.97
N MET A 117 -15.49 -10.69 -2.78
CA MET A 117 -15.71 -9.40 -3.43
C MET A 117 -16.70 -9.44 -4.59
N PHE A 118 -16.78 -10.56 -5.32
CA PHE A 118 -17.47 -10.60 -6.63
C PHE A 118 -18.52 -11.70 -6.77
N THR A 119 -18.74 -12.57 -5.77
CA THR A 119 -19.76 -13.60 -5.91
C THR A 119 -21.15 -13.13 -5.50
N ASN A 120 -21.93 -12.85 -6.54
CA ASN A 120 -23.40 -12.94 -6.48
C ASN A 120 -23.94 -14.28 -7.02
N GLU A 121 -23.09 -15.30 -7.21
CA GLU A 121 -23.46 -16.52 -7.94
C GLU A 121 -24.54 -17.39 -7.25
N LYS A 122 -24.93 -17.05 -6.00
CA LYS A 122 -26.00 -17.77 -5.26
C LYS A 122 -26.92 -16.85 -4.47
N GLY A 123 -27.12 -15.59 -4.89
CA GLY A 123 -27.97 -14.65 -4.14
C GLY A 123 -27.36 -14.22 -2.80
N GLY A 124 -26.07 -14.39 -2.64
CA GLY A 124 -25.29 -13.96 -1.48
C GLY A 124 -24.99 -12.46 -1.52
N ASP A 125 -24.71 -11.94 -0.34
CA ASP A 125 -24.34 -10.54 -0.14
C ASP A 125 -22.87 -10.38 -0.54
N ASP A 126 -22.53 -9.54 -1.53
CA ASP A 126 -21.19 -9.25 -2.02
C ASP A 126 -20.36 -8.34 -1.08
N TYR A 127 -20.78 -8.22 0.16
CA TYR A 127 -20.08 -7.42 1.17
C TYR A 127 -18.85 -8.15 1.70
N HIS A 128 -17.70 -7.52 1.54
CA HIS A 128 -16.41 -8.04 1.97
C HIS A 128 -15.66 -7.11 2.93
N GLU A 129 -14.66 -7.62 3.62
CA GLU A 129 -13.73 -6.81 4.39
C GLU A 129 -12.82 -6.01 3.44
N ILE A 130 -12.26 -4.90 3.93
CA ILE A 130 -11.30 -4.11 3.17
C ILE A 130 -10.02 -4.95 2.99
N PRO A 131 -9.62 -5.28 1.76
CA PRO A 131 -8.44 -6.09 1.52
C PRO A 131 -7.14 -5.30 1.73
N TYR A 132 -6.09 -6.03 2.02
CA TYR A 132 -4.70 -5.61 1.98
C TYR A 132 -3.93 -6.74 1.28
N ILE A 133 -3.14 -6.41 0.28
CA ILE A 133 -2.43 -7.41 -0.53
C ILE A 133 -0.94 -7.12 -0.52
N GLY A 134 -0.17 -8.06 0.04
CA GLY A 134 1.28 -8.07 -0.07
C GLY A 134 1.73 -8.90 -1.28
N LEU A 135 2.65 -8.38 -2.06
CA LEU A 135 3.14 -8.96 -3.30
C LEU A 135 4.65 -9.18 -3.26
N ALA A 136 5.15 -10.17 -4.02
CA ALA A 136 6.55 -10.23 -4.38
C ALA A 136 6.72 -10.28 -5.90
N TYR A 137 7.76 -9.58 -6.39
CA TYR A 137 8.09 -9.56 -7.81
C TYR A 137 8.59 -10.92 -8.26
N LYS A 138 7.88 -11.55 -9.21
CA LYS A 138 8.12 -12.90 -9.70
C LYS A 138 9.08 -12.90 -10.90
N ASN A 139 10.14 -13.69 -10.85
CA ASN A 139 11.02 -13.92 -11.98
C ASN A 139 10.48 -15.02 -12.93
N SER A 140 11.14 -15.24 -14.06
CA SER A 140 10.75 -16.23 -15.07
C SER A 140 10.67 -17.69 -14.56
N LYS A 141 11.28 -17.98 -13.39
CA LYS A 141 11.23 -19.30 -12.72
C LYS A 141 10.13 -19.38 -11.66
N GLY A 142 9.27 -18.38 -11.55
CA GLY A 142 8.21 -18.30 -10.55
C GLY A 142 8.70 -18.03 -9.13
N LYS A 143 9.96 -17.61 -8.93
CA LYS A 143 10.55 -17.28 -7.63
C LYS A 143 10.64 -15.76 -7.46
N PRO A 144 10.67 -15.24 -6.21
CA PRO A 144 10.88 -13.82 -5.98
C PRO A 144 12.19 -13.34 -6.60
N TYR A 145 12.18 -12.17 -7.24
CA TYR A 145 13.41 -11.43 -7.49
C TYR A 145 14.03 -11.03 -6.16
N SER A 146 15.35 -11.14 -6.07
CA SER A 146 16.07 -10.78 -4.85
C SER A 146 17.49 -10.29 -5.15
N VAL A 147 18.02 -9.51 -4.22
CA VAL A 147 19.42 -9.08 -4.20
C VAL A 147 20.10 -9.68 -2.96
N ARG A 148 21.38 -10.04 -3.05
CA ARG A 148 22.16 -10.49 -1.90
C ARG A 148 22.60 -9.29 -1.07
N SER A 149 22.36 -9.30 0.23
CA SER A 149 22.84 -8.28 1.17
C SER A 149 24.35 -8.38 1.44
N LYS A 150 24.89 -7.40 2.18
CA LYS A 150 26.28 -7.44 2.67
C LYS A 150 26.58 -8.71 3.48
N SER A 151 25.60 -9.21 4.23
CA SER A 151 25.72 -10.43 5.03
C SER A 151 25.47 -11.72 4.21
N GLY A 152 25.21 -11.61 2.91
CA GLY A 152 24.89 -12.74 2.04
C GLY A 152 23.41 -13.21 2.10
N LYS A 153 22.55 -12.57 2.90
CA LYS A 153 21.12 -12.89 2.95
C LYS A 153 20.38 -12.40 1.71
N SER A 154 19.32 -13.10 1.34
CA SER A 154 18.47 -12.71 0.23
C SER A 154 17.49 -11.61 0.67
N VAL A 155 17.43 -10.53 -0.09
CA VAL A 155 16.47 -9.43 0.07
C VAL A 155 15.53 -9.49 -1.12
N ASN A 156 14.29 -9.92 -0.88
CA ASN A 156 13.29 -10.04 -1.93
C ASN A 156 12.71 -8.66 -2.29
N VAL A 157 12.34 -8.50 -3.55
CA VAL A 157 11.58 -7.33 -4.02
C VAL A 157 10.12 -7.58 -3.72
N VAL A 158 9.58 -6.79 -2.80
CA VAL A 158 8.21 -6.90 -2.30
C VAL A 158 7.48 -5.57 -2.38
N GLY A 159 6.18 -5.58 -2.21
CA GLY A 159 5.38 -4.36 -2.12
C GLY A 159 3.97 -4.65 -1.66
N ASP A 160 3.29 -3.60 -1.27
CA ASP A 160 2.01 -3.63 -0.61
C ASP A 160 0.97 -2.81 -1.39
N LEU A 161 -0.25 -3.36 -1.46
CA LEU A 161 -1.41 -2.69 -2.04
C LEU A 161 -2.40 -2.36 -0.93
N PHE A 162 -2.64 -1.07 -0.72
CA PHE A 162 -3.58 -0.52 0.24
C PHE A 162 -4.86 -0.10 -0.46
N PHE A 163 -5.99 -0.68 -0.09
CA PHE A 163 -7.27 -0.44 -0.76
C PHE A 163 -8.06 0.65 -0.03
N TYR A 164 -8.31 1.74 -0.72
CA TYR A 164 -9.04 2.91 -0.24
C TYR A 164 -10.48 2.90 -0.77
N TYR A 165 -11.45 2.80 0.12
CA TYR A 165 -12.86 2.82 -0.23
C TYR A 165 -13.54 4.11 0.23
N PRO A 166 -14.38 4.73 -0.63
CA PRO A 166 -15.16 5.89 -0.21
C PRO A 166 -16.00 5.59 1.04
N TYR A 167 -15.89 6.44 2.04
CA TYR A 167 -16.58 6.31 3.32
C TYR A 167 -17.41 7.56 3.62
N THR A 168 -18.22 7.53 4.70
CA THR A 168 -19.07 8.66 5.11
C THR A 168 -18.24 9.88 5.55
N GLY A 169 -18.85 11.06 5.55
CA GLY A 169 -18.22 12.29 6.05
C GLY A 169 -17.06 12.80 5.20
N GLY A 170 -17.02 12.49 3.88
CA GLY A 170 -15.97 12.96 2.99
C GLY A 170 -14.61 12.32 3.27
N LYS A 171 -14.60 11.05 3.66
CA LYS A 171 -13.39 10.27 3.95
C LYS A 171 -13.28 9.04 3.06
N PHE A 172 -12.07 8.50 2.98
CA PHE A 172 -11.78 7.15 2.55
C PHE A 172 -11.39 6.31 3.76
N ILE A 173 -11.64 5.03 3.67
CA ILE A 173 -11.27 4.02 4.66
C ILE A 173 -10.29 3.04 4.01
N THR A 174 -9.19 2.76 4.68
CA THR A 174 -8.21 1.73 4.29
C THR A 174 -7.80 0.90 5.49
N ARG A 175 -7.30 -0.29 5.23
CA ARG A 175 -6.83 -1.23 6.25
C ARG A 175 -5.32 -1.34 6.23
N TRP A 176 -4.73 -1.30 7.42
CA TRP A 176 -3.31 -1.49 7.62
C TRP A 176 -2.96 -2.94 8.00
N PRO A 177 -1.72 -3.38 7.74
CA PRO A 177 -1.19 -4.60 8.36
C PRO A 177 -1.33 -4.50 9.88
N GLY A 178 -1.83 -5.57 10.53
CA GLY A 178 -2.12 -5.52 11.96
C GLY A 178 -3.57 -5.17 12.29
N TRP A 179 -4.42 -4.86 11.28
CA TRP A 179 -5.87 -4.76 11.39
C TRP A 179 -6.43 -3.38 11.82
N GLU A 180 -5.59 -2.38 11.94
CA GLU A 180 -6.09 -1.02 12.12
C GLU A 180 -6.74 -0.49 10.84
N VAL A 181 -7.74 0.34 11.01
CA VAL A 181 -8.46 0.94 9.90
C VAL A 181 -8.25 2.44 9.96
N GLN A 182 -7.60 2.98 8.93
CA GLN A 182 -7.34 4.40 8.80
C GLN A 182 -8.47 5.09 8.05
N LEU A 183 -8.85 6.27 8.54
CA LEU A 183 -9.74 7.20 7.86
C LEU A 183 -8.91 8.34 7.26
N THR A 184 -9.00 8.53 5.95
CA THR A 184 -8.25 9.55 5.23
C THR A 184 -9.21 10.54 4.55
N PRO A 185 -9.01 11.86 4.65
CA PRO A 185 -9.83 12.84 3.94
C PRO A 185 -9.88 12.58 2.43
N ASP A 186 -11.07 12.65 1.82
CA ASP A 186 -11.29 12.30 0.42
C ASP A 186 -10.70 13.31 -0.58
N ASN A 187 -10.40 14.52 -0.13
CA ASN A 187 -9.87 15.60 -0.95
C ASN A 187 -8.52 15.29 -1.58
N TYR A 188 -7.77 14.32 -1.05
CA TYR A 188 -6.48 13.85 -1.60
C TYR A 188 -6.68 12.95 -2.82
N PHE A 189 -7.80 12.23 -2.91
CA PHE A 189 -8.04 11.18 -3.90
C PHE A 189 -9.17 11.50 -4.91
N LYS A 190 -9.88 12.62 -4.76
CA LYS A 190 -10.91 13.06 -5.71
C LYS A 190 -10.37 13.18 -7.13
N ARG A 191 -9.14 13.65 -7.25
CA ARG A 191 -8.37 13.68 -8.49
C ARG A 191 -6.96 13.22 -8.17
N LEU A 192 -6.40 12.40 -9.03
CA LEU A 192 -4.99 12.04 -8.95
C LEU A 192 -4.18 12.96 -9.85
N SER A 193 -3.01 13.33 -9.38
CA SER A 193 -1.97 14.04 -10.13
C SER A 193 -0.93 13.05 -10.63
N LYS A 194 0.13 13.54 -11.25
CA LYS A 194 1.24 12.71 -11.71
C LYS A 194 2.56 13.40 -11.38
N ILE A 195 3.56 12.59 -11.06
CA ILE A 195 4.95 13.01 -10.96
C ILE A 195 5.77 12.31 -12.05
N LYS A 196 6.65 13.04 -12.72
CA LYS A 196 7.58 12.46 -13.69
C LYS A 196 8.91 12.16 -13.01
N VAL A 197 9.29 10.89 -13.03
CA VAL A 197 10.60 10.43 -12.55
C VAL A 197 11.27 9.64 -13.66
N GLY A 198 12.44 10.12 -14.12
CA GLY A 198 13.05 9.61 -15.33
C GLY A 198 12.12 9.77 -16.55
N ASN A 199 11.85 8.69 -17.25
CA ASN A 199 10.99 8.66 -18.44
C ASN A 199 9.56 8.15 -18.15
N TYR A 200 9.17 8.03 -16.87
CA TYR A 200 7.86 7.47 -16.51
C TYR A 200 7.07 8.44 -15.64
N GLU A 201 5.74 8.46 -15.85
CA GLU A 201 4.80 9.24 -15.06
C GLU A 201 4.09 8.34 -14.05
N TYR A 202 4.27 8.64 -12.77
CA TYR A 202 3.66 7.93 -11.66
C TYR A 202 2.44 8.68 -11.14
N PRO A 203 1.30 7.99 -10.91
CA PRO A 203 0.14 8.61 -10.30
C PRO A 203 0.41 8.90 -8.81
N ILE A 204 0.01 10.07 -8.36
CA ILE A 204 0.15 10.53 -6.97
C ILE A 204 -1.15 11.17 -6.49
N PRO A 205 -1.40 11.27 -5.17
CA PRO A 205 -2.52 12.04 -4.65
C PRO A 205 -2.48 13.48 -5.14
N SER A 206 -3.64 14.09 -5.41
CA SER A 206 -3.71 15.54 -5.58
C SER A 206 -3.37 16.19 -4.23
N LYS A 207 -2.80 17.39 -4.22
CA LYS A 207 -2.29 18.03 -3.01
C LYS A 207 -1.27 17.16 -2.27
N THR A 208 -0.26 16.71 -3.00
CA THR A 208 0.73 15.75 -2.51
C THR A 208 1.45 16.24 -1.27
N GLU A 209 1.82 17.53 -1.20
CA GLU A 209 2.50 18.09 -0.02
C GLU A 209 1.61 18.08 1.21
N ASP A 210 0.34 18.51 1.08
CA ASP A 210 -0.64 18.44 2.18
C ASP A 210 -0.85 16.98 2.63
N TYR A 211 -0.81 16.02 1.69
CA TYR A 211 -0.96 14.60 1.99
C TYR A 211 0.27 14.03 2.70
N LEU A 212 1.48 14.38 2.26
CA LEU A 212 2.72 13.99 2.95
C LEU A 212 2.80 14.60 4.35
N GLU A 213 2.38 15.86 4.51
CA GLU A 213 2.27 16.46 5.82
C GLU A 213 1.22 15.75 6.71
N TYR A 214 0.10 15.34 6.13
CA TYR A 214 -0.91 14.55 6.84
C TYR A 214 -0.36 13.20 7.33
N ILE A 215 0.44 12.49 6.49
CA ILE A 215 1.00 11.18 6.83
C ILE A 215 2.19 11.29 7.80
N TYR A 216 3.13 12.21 7.55
CA TYR A 216 4.43 12.24 8.22
C TYR A 216 4.65 13.44 9.16
N GLY A 217 3.79 14.47 9.07
CA GLY A 217 3.93 15.72 9.81
C GLY A 217 4.62 16.81 9.01
N ASP A 218 4.70 18.00 9.61
CA ASP A 218 5.11 19.25 8.96
C ASP A 218 6.56 19.22 8.44
N ASP A 219 7.38 18.32 8.97
CA ASP A 219 8.79 18.17 8.62
C ASP A 219 9.10 16.97 7.71
N TRP A 220 8.08 16.46 6.98
CA TRP A 220 8.19 15.33 6.04
C TRP A 220 9.31 15.49 5.01
N GLY A 221 9.64 16.72 4.63
CA GLY A 221 10.73 17.03 3.69
C GLY A 221 12.13 16.78 4.24
N THR A 222 12.27 16.63 5.55
CA THR A 222 13.57 16.41 6.22
C THR A 222 13.79 14.93 6.46
N PRO A 223 14.85 14.29 5.91
CA PRO A 223 15.17 12.89 6.18
C PRO A 223 15.40 12.65 7.68
N LYS A 224 14.73 11.64 8.22
CA LYS A 224 14.87 11.22 9.61
C LYS A 224 15.28 9.76 9.68
N SER A 225 16.06 9.40 10.69
CA SER A 225 16.49 8.00 10.93
C SER A 225 15.34 7.11 11.44
N ASN A 226 14.30 7.73 12.00
CA ASN A 226 13.11 7.09 12.54
C ASN A 226 11.92 8.00 12.27
N ALA A 227 11.49 8.15 11.02
CA ALA A 227 10.30 8.93 10.73
C ALA A 227 9.07 8.12 11.13
N GLY A 228 8.41 8.53 12.18
CA GLY A 228 7.08 8.03 12.55
C GLY A 228 5.99 8.67 11.71
N THR A 229 4.80 8.09 11.73
CA THR A 229 3.62 8.71 11.16
C THR A 229 3.15 9.90 11.98
N SER A 230 2.48 10.83 11.32
CA SER A 230 1.91 12.02 11.96
C SER A 230 0.83 11.65 12.99
N GLN A 231 0.73 12.45 14.06
CA GLN A 231 -0.40 12.40 15.01
C GLN A 231 -1.73 12.84 14.38
N LYS A 232 -1.72 13.37 13.14
CA LYS A 232 -2.92 13.79 12.41
C LYS A 232 -3.72 12.59 11.86
N LEU A 233 -3.12 11.39 11.80
CA LEU A 233 -3.81 10.19 11.29
C LEU A 233 -4.96 9.78 12.21
N GLU A 234 -6.11 9.54 11.60
CA GLU A 234 -7.31 9.09 12.29
C GLU A 234 -7.51 7.58 12.08
N PHE A 235 -7.57 6.85 13.17
CA PHE A 235 -7.83 5.42 13.15
C PHE A 235 -9.13 5.09 13.88
N ILE A 236 -9.84 4.09 13.39
CA ILE A 236 -10.90 3.41 14.13
C ILE A 236 -10.36 2.09 14.69
N SER A 237 -10.93 1.64 15.81
CA SER A 237 -10.48 0.40 16.46
C SER A 237 -10.63 -0.78 15.49
N ARG A 238 -9.80 -1.81 15.70
CA ARG A 238 -9.90 -3.07 14.97
C ARG A 238 -11.30 -3.68 15.05
N GLU A 239 -11.87 -3.70 16.25
CA GLU A 239 -13.21 -4.24 16.50
C GLU A 239 -14.27 -3.47 15.72
N GLU A 240 -14.22 -2.16 15.71
CA GLU A 240 -15.11 -1.31 14.94
C GLU A 240 -14.88 -1.48 13.43
N GLY A 241 -13.62 -1.53 12.97
CA GLY A 241 -13.25 -1.72 11.56
C GLY A 241 -13.77 -3.03 10.98
N HIS A 242 -13.76 -4.13 11.76
CA HIS A 242 -14.33 -5.41 11.36
C HIS A 242 -15.86 -5.41 11.19
N ASN A 243 -16.53 -4.41 11.74
CA ASN A 243 -17.97 -4.26 11.58
C ASN A 243 -18.36 -3.61 10.24
N TYR A 244 -17.39 -3.00 9.52
CA TYR A 244 -17.64 -2.37 8.23
C TYR A 244 -17.26 -3.31 7.09
N ARG A 245 -18.24 -3.63 6.26
CA ARG A 245 -18.04 -4.42 5.04
C ARG A 245 -18.49 -3.60 3.83
N TYR A 246 -17.73 -3.65 2.75
CA TYR A 246 -18.00 -2.94 1.52
C TYR A 246 -18.60 -3.86 0.45
N SER A 247 -19.58 -3.37 -0.31
CA SER A 247 -20.13 -4.05 -1.48
C SER A 247 -19.59 -3.43 -2.77
N GLN A 248 -18.96 -4.23 -3.61
CA GLN A 248 -18.51 -3.78 -4.92
C GLN A 248 -19.68 -3.48 -5.86
N THR A 249 -20.77 -4.23 -5.77
CA THR A 249 -21.97 -4.01 -6.58
C THR A 249 -22.72 -2.77 -6.13
N ALA A 250 -23.05 -2.68 -4.85
CA ALA A 250 -23.81 -1.56 -4.29
C ALA A 250 -22.98 -0.29 -4.09
N LYS A 251 -21.63 -0.37 -4.20
CA LYS A 251 -20.68 0.73 -3.97
C LYS A 251 -20.89 1.44 -2.62
N LYS A 252 -21.19 0.70 -1.58
CA LYS A 252 -21.49 1.21 -0.23
C LYS A 252 -21.04 0.26 0.87
N PHE A 253 -20.89 0.82 2.08
CA PHE A 253 -20.66 0.05 3.29
C PHE A 253 -21.98 -0.37 3.95
N LYS A 254 -21.94 -1.50 4.66
CA LYS A 254 -22.88 -1.84 5.72
C LYS A 254 -22.13 -2.12 7.02
N LYS A 255 -22.79 -1.88 8.14
CA LYS A 255 -22.34 -2.33 9.46
C LYS A 255 -22.92 -3.73 9.71
N LYS A 256 -22.10 -4.63 10.28
CA LYS A 256 -22.57 -5.94 10.78
C LYS A 256 -23.55 -5.76 11.90
#